data_5c5f0ac11d8cec86ee9a97d307d5a895
#
_entry.id   5c5f0ac11d8cec86ee9a97d307d5a895
#
_cell.length_a   1.000
_cell.length_b   1.000
_cell.length_c   1.000
_cell.angle_alpha   90.00
_cell.angle_beta   90.00
_cell.angle_gamma   90.00
#
_symmetry.space_group_name_H-M   'P 1'
#
loop_
_entity.id
_entity.type
_entity.pdbx_description
1 polymer ?
#
loop_
_entity_poly.entity_id
_entity_poly.type
_entity_poly.pdbx_seq_one_letter_code
_entity_poly.pdbx_strand_id
1 'polypeptide(L)'
;MKSLFSIVVAIFLFSCQNTPTYEAEKSILKDVSVLAADSLEGREIGTIGEMKAANYLESRMSAIGLIPAGSDSFRQPFYVKKSTNPHEEAKLMDQPDSAGTTGFNLLGMIDNPGDQIIVIGAHYDHLGFGGISSLAKGSNDIHNGADDNASGTAGLLHLAQVLKDKSMTHDILFFAISGEEQGL
;
A
#
# COMPACT_ATOMS: atom_id res chain seq x y z
N MET A 1 -28.14 20.00 -67.85
CA MET A 1 -28.29 19.20 -66.57
C MET A 1 -26.92 18.96 -66.07
N LYS A 2 -26.51 19.70 -65.02
CA LYS A 2 -25.19 19.52 -64.35
C LYS A 2 -25.45 18.80 -63.02
N SER A 3 -24.95 17.56 -62.89
CA SER A 3 -25.03 16.74 -61.71
C SER A 3 -23.99 17.24 -60.72
N LEU A 4 -24.42 17.67 -59.52
CA LEU A 4 -23.55 18.03 -58.37
C LEU A 4 -23.27 16.76 -57.60
N PHE A 5 -22.02 16.30 -57.62
CA PHE A 5 -21.57 15.18 -56.79
C PHE A 5 -21.13 15.76 -55.44
N SER A 6 -21.95 15.57 -54.40
CA SER A 6 -21.60 15.94 -53.04
C SER A 6 -20.70 14.84 -52.43
N ILE A 7 -19.43 15.16 -52.16
CA ILE A 7 -18.51 14.31 -51.44
C ILE A 7 -18.75 14.54 -49.95
N VAL A 8 -19.29 13.55 -49.26
CA VAL A 8 -19.38 13.51 -47.79
C VAL A 8 -18.04 12.99 -47.24
N VAL A 9 -17.22 13.86 -46.66
CA VAL A 9 -16.01 13.46 -45.96
C VAL A 9 -16.39 13.08 -44.52
N ALA A 10 -16.42 11.79 -44.22
CA ALA A 10 -16.58 11.28 -42.87
C ALA A 10 -15.25 11.43 -42.11
N ILE A 11 -15.18 12.42 -41.24
CA ILE A 11 -14.03 12.58 -40.31
C ILE A 11 -14.22 11.57 -39.17
N PHE A 12 -13.47 10.48 -39.21
CA PHE A 12 -13.33 9.58 -38.06
C PHE A 12 -12.41 10.23 -37.02
N LEU A 13 -12.99 10.86 -36.03
CA LEU A 13 -12.27 11.24 -34.83
C LEU A 13 -11.94 9.96 -34.03
N PHE A 14 -10.72 9.46 -34.20
CA PHE A 14 -10.17 8.47 -33.27
C PHE A 14 -9.98 9.19 -31.93
N SER A 15 -10.99 9.13 -31.06
CA SER A 15 -10.83 9.43 -29.66
C SER A 15 -9.97 8.31 -29.06
N CYS A 16 -8.71 8.60 -28.76
CA CYS A 16 -7.93 7.76 -27.84
C CYS A 16 -8.64 7.82 -26.48
N GLN A 17 -9.57 6.92 -26.24
CA GLN A 17 -10.12 6.71 -24.91
C GLN A 17 -9.04 5.97 -24.12
N ASN A 18 -8.45 6.65 -23.13
CA ASN A 18 -7.69 5.97 -22.11
C ASN A 18 -8.62 4.92 -21.51
N THR A 19 -8.31 3.65 -21.72
CA THR A 19 -9.13 2.57 -21.17
C THR A 19 -8.97 2.59 -19.64
N PRO A 20 -10.03 2.32 -18.87
CA PRO A 20 -9.93 2.26 -17.39
C PRO A 20 -8.82 1.35 -16.90
N THR A 21 -8.50 0.28 -17.64
CA THR A 21 -7.41 -0.66 -17.38
C THR A 21 -6.04 0.02 -17.41
N TYR A 22 -5.79 0.89 -18.37
CA TYR A 22 -4.51 1.60 -18.51
C TYR A 22 -4.25 2.57 -17.35
N GLU A 23 -5.26 3.29 -16.90
CA GLU A 23 -5.11 4.20 -15.74
C GLU A 23 -4.93 3.43 -14.43
N ALA A 24 -5.55 2.26 -14.28
CA ALA A 24 -5.36 1.35 -13.16
C ALA A 24 -3.91 0.85 -13.09
N GLU A 25 -3.38 0.31 -14.19
CA GLU A 25 -1.99 -0.15 -14.29
C GLU A 25 -0.99 0.97 -13.93
N LYS A 26 -1.21 2.17 -14.47
CA LYS A 26 -0.35 3.32 -14.21
C LYS A 26 -0.35 3.74 -12.74
N SER A 27 -1.52 3.71 -12.08
CA SER A 27 -1.64 4.02 -10.66
C SER A 27 -0.91 2.99 -9.80
N ILE A 28 -1.14 1.70 -10.06
CA ILE A 28 -0.49 0.60 -9.33
C ILE A 28 1.03 0.64 -9.53
N LEU A 29 1.51 0.78 -10.77
CA LEU A 29 2.94 0.87 -11.07
C LEU A 29 3.61 2.06 -10.38
N LYS A 30 2.91 3.19 -10.27
CA LYS A 30 3.42 4.35 -9.54
C LYS A 30 3.60 4.03 -8.05
N ASP A 31 2.59 3.44 -7.41
CA ASP A 31 2.64 3.12 -5.99
C ASP A 31 3.71 2.05 -5.70
N VAL A 32 3.83 1.02 -6.54
CA VAL A 32 4.92 0.02 -6.45
C VAL A 32 6.30 0.68 -6.62
N SER A 33 6.46 1.54 -7.64
CA SER A 33 7.73 2.21 -7.90
C SER A 33 8.20 3.10 -6.75
N VAL A 34 7.27 3.73 -6.03
CA VAL A 34 7.60 4.52 -4.83
C VAL A 34 7.94 3.59 -3.66
N LEU A 35 7.09 2.59 -3.38
CA LEU A 35 7.28 1.71 -2.24
C LEU A 35 8.56 0.87 -2.38
N ALA A 36 8.89 0.41 -3.58
CA ALA A 36 10.10 -0.37 -3.84
C ALA A 36 11.34 0.48 -4.17
N ALA A 37 11.28 1.81 -4.00
CA ALA A 37 12.44 2.66 -4.27
C ALA A 37 13.53 2.51 -3.20
N ASP A 38 14.80 2.60 -3.61
CA ASP A 38 15.97 2.56 -2.70
C ASP A 38 15.89 3.61 -1.58
N SER A 39 15.22 4.73 -1.85
CA SER A 39 15.01 5.80 -0.85
C SER A 39 14.19 5.37 0.36
N LEU A 40 13.43 4.27 0.25
CA LEU A 40 12.67 3.68 1.34
C LEU A 40 13.44 2.54 2.04
N GLU A 41 14.69 2.29 1.65
CA GLU A 41 15.64 1.44 2.39
C GLU A 41 15.08 0.05 2.73
N GLY A 42 14.18 -0.50 1.87
CA GLY A 42 13.55 -1.79 2.08
C GLY A 42 12.54 -1.85 3.23
N ARG A 43 12.06 -0.74 3.74
CA ARG A 43 10.88 -0.60 4.63
C ARG A 43 10.86 -1.50 5.88
N GLU A 44 12.01 -1.87 6.40
CA GLU A 44 12.06 -2.72 7.61
C GLU A 44 11.39 -2.02 8.79
N ILE A 45 10.58 -2.77 9.55
CA ILE A 45 9.88 -2.26 10.74
C ILE A 45 10.81 -1.54 11.72
N GLY A 46 10.40 -0.35 12.18
CA GLY A 46 11.11 0.49 13.12
C GLY A 46 12.28 1.27 12.52
N THR A 47 12.41 1.30 11.19
CA THR A 47 13.45 2.07 10.50
C THR A 47 12.88 3.35 9.90
N ILE A 48 13.80 4.22 9.44
CA ILE A 48 13.42 5.41 8.66
C ILE A 48 12.74 5.01 7.35
N GLY A 49 13.09 3.87 6.79
CA GLY A 49 12.47 3.31 5.58
C GLY A 49 10.99 3.03 5.78
N GLU A 50 10.62 2.33 6.87
CA GLU A 50 9.22 2.11 7.23
C GLU A 50 8.48 3.43 7.45
N MET A 51 9.08 4.37 8.19
CA MET A 51 8.45 5.67 8.47
C MET A 51 8.16 6.45 7.17
N LYS A 52 9.09 6.44 6.21
CA LYS A 52 8.89 7.07 4.88
C LYS A 52 7.73 6.38 4.13
N ALA A 53 7.67 5.04 4.16
CA ALA A 53 6.58 4.28 3.55
C ALA A 53 5.23 4.58 4.21
N ALA A 54 5.17 4.62 5.56
CA ALA A 54 3.98 4.99 6.31
C ALA A 54 3.48 6.40 5.95
N ASN A 55 4.39 7.40 5.85
CA ASN A 55 4.05 8.76 5.43
C ASN A 55 3.46 8.78 4.00
N TYR A 56 4.05 8.00 3.09
CA TYR A 56 3.53 7.87 1.74
C TYR A 56 2.12 7.29 1.72
N LEU A 57 1.90 6.17 2.42
CA LEU A 57 0.60 5.50 2.49
C LEU A 57 -0.47 6.38 3.12
N GLU A 58 -0.15 7.08 4.21
CA GLU A 58 -1.05 8.04 4.85
C GLU A 58 -1.47 9.16 3.88
N SER A 59 -0.50 9.72 3.13
CA SER A 59 -0.78 10.71 2.09
C SER A 59 -1.68 10.15 0.98
N ARG A 60 -1.46 8.90 0.56
CA ARG A 60 -2.28 8.24 -0.46
C ARG A 60 -3.70 7.97 0.04
N MET A 61 -3.86 7.42 1.26
CA MET A 61 -5.17 7.18 1.88
C MET A 61 -5.97 8.48 2.03
N SER A 62 -5.32 9.55 2.47
CA SER A 62 -5.91 10.89 2.55
C SER A 62 -6.33 11.42 1.18
N ALA A 63 -5.47 11.30 0.14
CA ALA A 63 -5.77 11.74 -1.22
C ALA A 63 -6.90 10.95 -1.87
N ILE A 64 -7.04 9.67 -1.57
CA ILE A 64 -8.19 8.84 -1.95
C ILE A 64 -9.45 9.33 -1.23
N GLY A 65 -9.34 9.93 -0.05
CA GLY A 65 -10.43 10.41 0.80
C GLY A 65 -11.00 9.34 1.70
N LEU A 66 -10.16 8.41 2.17
CA LEU A 66 -10.52 7.48 3.23
C LEU A 66 -10.67 8.23 4.56
N ILE A 67 -11.53 7.73 5.42
CA ILE A 67 -11.69 8.20 6.79
C ILE A 67 -10.58 7.57 7.64
N PRO A 68 -9.81 8.35 8.43
CA PRO A 68 -8.84 7.80 9.36
C PRO A 68 -9.50 6.84 10.37
N ALA A 69 -8.91 5.64 10.54
CA ALA A 69 -9.42 4.60 11.43
C ALA A 69 -8.35 4.05 12.39
N GLY A 70 -7.17 4.67 12.45
CA GLY A 70 -6.13 4.37 13.44
C GLY A 70 -6.38 5.06 14.78
N SER A 71 -5.55 4.74 15.76
CA SER A 71 -5.59 5.39 17.09
C SER A 71 -4.98 6.81 17.07
N ASP A 72 -4.16 7.11 16.07
CA ASP A 72 -3.61 8.42 15.77
C ASP A 72 -3.78 8.71 14.27
N SER A 73 -4.90 9.32 13.91
CA SER A 73 -5.29 9.54 12.51
C SER A 73 -5.37 8.22 11.73
N PHE A 74 -4.60 8.03 10.67
CA PHE A 74 -4.50 6.76 9.96
C PHE A 74 -3.61 5.73 10.66
N ARG A 75 -2.79 6.14 11.64
CA ARG A 75 -1.79 5.30 12.26
C ARG A 75 -2.32 4.55 13.46
N GLN A 76 -1.88 3.31 13.58
CA GLN A 76 -1.99 2.50 14.78
C GLN A 76 -0.58 2.05 15.17
N PRO A 77 0.09 2.77 16.11
CA PRO A 77 1.40 2.36 16.59
C PRO A 77 1.28 1.06 17.40
N PHE A 78 2.28 0.21 17.27
CA PHE A 78 2.44 -0.99 18.10
C PHE A 78 3.91 -1.19 18.43
N TYR A 79 4.16 -1.96 19.48
CA TYR A 79 5.52 -2.16 19.99
C TYR A 79 5.90 -3.62 19.87
N VAL A 80 7.11 -3.86 19.40
CA VAL A 80 7.60 -5.20 19.11
C VAL A 80 9.05 -5.36 19.51
N LYS A 81 9.36 -6.50 20.10
CA LYS A 81 10.72 -6.96 20.33
C LYS A 81 11.08 -7.94 19.22
N LYS A 82 11.99 -7.52 18.32
CA LYS A 82 12.47 -8.38 17.23
C LYS A 82 13.18 -9.61 17.79
N SER A 83 12.99 -10.77 17.18
CA SER A 83 13.78 -11.96 17.49
C SER A 83 15.19 -11.85 16.89
N THR A 84 16.16 -12.45 17.56
CA THR A 84 17.51 -12.68 17.02
C THR A 84 17.64 -14.06 16.36
N ASN A 85 16.58 -14.85 16.41
CA ASN A 85 16.49 -16.17 15.79
C ASN A 85 15.53 -16.12 14.61
N PRO A 86 15.97 -16.44 13.36
CA PRO A 86 15.11 -16.37 12.16
C PRO A 86 13.95 -17.38 12.15
N HIS A 87 13.91 -18.30 13.10
CA HIS A 87 12.84 -19.29 13.27
C HIS A 87 11.88 -18.96 14.41
N GLU A 88 12.02 -17.78 15.01
CA GLU A 88 11.15 -17.29 16.08
C GLU A 88 10.52 -15.96 15.66
N GLU A 89 9.23 -15.87 15.85
CA GLU A 89 8.45 -14.65 15.62
C GLU A 89 8.88 -13.54 16.59
N ALA A 90 8.74 -12.30 16.17
CA ALA A 90 8.86 -11.15 17.07
C ALA A 90 7.75 -11.19 18.13
N LYS A 91 7.95 -10.53 19.24
CA LYS A 91 6.99 -10.50 20.35
C LYS A 91 6.34 -9.13 20.47
N LEU A 92 5.01 -9.10 20.38
CA LEU A 92 4.25 -7.90 20.69
C LEU A 92 4.46 -7.51 22.16
N MET A 93 4.50 -6.21 22.41
CA MET A 93 4.70 -5.62 23.73
C MET A 93 3.56 -4.63 24.02
N ASP A 94 3.06 -4.61 25.25
CA ASP A 94 1.98 -3.71 25.68
C ASP A 94 2.45 -2.25 25.79
N GLN A 95 3.73 -2.03 26.02
CA GLN A 95 4.33 -0.71 26.23
C GLN A 95 5.67 -0.59 25.51
N PRO A 96 6.07 0.64 25.13
CA PRO A 96 7.40 0.86 24.56
C PRO A 96 8.48 0.50 25.58
N ASP A 97 9.52 -0.18 25.11
CA ASP A 97 10.70 -0.56 25.88
C ASP A 97 11.94 -0.11 25.10
N SER A 98 13.03 0.18 25.83
CA SER A 98 14.32 0.57 25.25
C SER A 98 14.94 -0.50 24.35
N ALA A 99 14.53 -1.76 24.48
CA ALA A 99 14.94 -2.89 23.64
C ALA A 99 13.94 -3.22 22.53
N GLY A 100 12.81 -2.51 22.50
CA GLY A 100 11.75 -2.70 21.51
C GLY A 100 11.83 -1.72 20.34
N THR A 101 11.01 -1.98 19.38
CA THR A 101 10.84 -1.16 18.17
C THR A 101 9.38 -0.77 18.04
N THR A 102 9.11 0.41 17.51
CA THR A 102 7.74 0.84 17.18
C THR A 102 7.50 0.63 15.70
N GLY A 103 6.45 -0.12 15.38
CA GLY A 103 5.89 -0.23 14.04
C GLY A 103 4.59 0.56 13.92
N PHE A 104 4.13 0.78 12.70
CA PHE A 104 2.91 1.52 12.42
C PHE A 104 2.04 0.77 11.43
N ASN A 105 0.87 0.32 11.87
CA ASN A 105 -0.17 -0.04 10.92
C ASN A 105 -0.87 1.22 10.41
N LEU A 106 -1.38 1.19 9.17
CA LEU A 106 -2.17 2.28 8.59
C LEU A 106 -3.59 1.77 8.33
N LEU A 107 -4.57 2.46 8.86
CA LEU A 107 -5.98 2.10 8.75
C LEU A 107 -6.79 3.25 8.16
N GLY A 108 -7.47 2.96 7.05
CA GLY A 108 -8.39 3.90 6.42
C GLY A 108 -9.72 3.22 6.11
N MET A 109 -10.82 3.91 6.26
CA MET A 109 -12.16 3.34 6.16
C MET A 109 -13.00 4.03 5.10
N ILE A 110 -13.85 3.26 4.44
CA ILE A 110 -15.04 3.73 3.73
C ILE A 110 -16.24 3.39 4.61
N ASP A 111 -16.93 4.44 5.09
CA ASP A 111 -18.13 4.33 5.90
C ASP A 111 -19.36 4.14 5.00
N ASN A 112 -20.12 3.10 5.23
CA ASN A 112 -21.33 2.74 4.49
C ASN A 112 -22.47 2.47 5.51
N PRO A 113 -23.75 2.44 5.08
CA PRO A 113 -24.89 2.33 6.00
C PRO A 113 -25.13 0.90 6.52
N GLY A 114 -24.08 0.17 6.91
CA GLY A 114 -24.16 -1.18 7.44
C GLY A 114 -23.61 -1.32 8.84
N ASP A 115 -23.80 -2.47 9.45
CA ASP A 115 -23.30 -2.83 10.78
C ASP A 115 -22.17 -3.88 10.73
N GLN A 116 -21.72 -4.23 9.54
CA GLN A 116 -20.65 -5.20 9.30
C GLN A 116 -19.49 -4.55 8.56
N ILE A 117 -18.27 -4.99 8.86
CA ILE A 117 -17.04 -4.47 8.30
C ILE A 117 -16.34 -5.55 7.47
N ILE A 118 -15.97 -5.21 6.23
CA ILE A 118 -15.05 -6.00 5.42
C ILE A 118 -13.66 -5.44 5.62
N VAL A 119 -12.72 -6.29 6.04
CA VAL A 119 -11.32 -5.90 6.18
C VAL A 119 -10.53 -6.38 4.97
N ILE A 120 -9.81 -5.48 4.32
CA ILE A 120 -8.90 -5.77 3.22
C ILE A 120 -7.51 -5.35 3.67
N GLY A 121 -6.55 -6.30 3.73
CA GLY A 121 -5.21 -6.07 4.24
C GLY A 121 -4.11 -6.40 3.25
N ALA A 122 -2.97 -5.72 3.39
CA ALA A 122 -1.70 -6.04 2.76
C ALA A 122 -0.57 -5.51 3.64
N HIS A 123 0.52 -6.26 3.78
CA HIS A 123 1.68 -5.72 4.49
C HIS A 123 2.51 -4.82 3.58
N TYR A 124 3.15 -3.80 4.18
CA TYR A 124 3.95 -2.84 3.45
C TYR A 124 5.42 -2.79 3.90
N ASP A 125 5.74 -3.43 5.02
CA ASP A 125 7.11 -3.63 5.46
C ASP A 125 7.85 -4.65 4.59
N HIS A 126 9.18 -4.66 4.70
CA HIS A 126 10.03 -5.67 4.10
C HIS A 126 11.37 -5.77 4.88
N LEU A 127 12.39 -6.44 4.32
CA LEU A 127 13.60 -6.86 5.03
C LEU A 127 14.69 -5.78 5.19
N GLY A 128 14.46 -4.54 4.75
CA GLY A 128 15.45 -3.48 4.87
C GLY A 128 16.74 -3.78 4.09
N PHE A 129 17.86 -3.77 4.78
CA PHE A 129 19.17 -4.19 4.26
C PHE A 129 19.44 -5.69 4.47
N GLY A 130 18.39 -6.47 4.73
CA GLY A 130 18.48 -7.91 4.91
C GLY A 130 18.56 -8.32 6.39
N GLY A 131 19.65 -8.89 6.82
CA GLY A 131 19.78 -9.40 8.18
C GLY A 131 19.55 -10.92 8.27
N ILE A 132 19.03 -11.38 9.42
CA ILE A 132 18.95 -12.83 9.70
C ILE A 132 17.90 -13.56 8.87
N SER A 133 16.84 -12.87 8.44
CA SER A 133 15.75 -13.40 7.62
C SER A 133 16.06 -13.37 6.12
N SER A 134 17.13 -12.68 5.70
CA SER A 134 17.51 -12.60 4.30
C SER A 134 18.10 -13.90 3.76
N LEU A 135 17.69 -14.28 2.55
CA LEU A 135 18.34 -15.36 1.78
C LEU A 135 19.68 -14.92 1.19
N ALA A 136 19.93 -13.61 1.04
CA ALA A 136 21.19 -13.03 0.57
C ALA A 136 22.16 -12.78 1.73
N LYS A 137 22.53 -13.84 2.44
CA LYS A 137 23.40 -13.75 3.63
C LYS A 137 24.74 -13.10 3.32
N GLY A 138 25.13 -12.11 4.13
CA GLY A 138 26.39 -11.38 3.98
C GLY A 138 26.38 -10.25 2.95
N SER A 139 25.26 -10.03 2.28
CA SER A 139 25.00 -8.82 1.51
C SER A 139 24.45 -7.73 2.42
N ASN A 140 24.73 -6.47 2.06
CA ASN A 140 24.10 -5.28 2.65
C ASN A 140 23.29 -4.54 1.59
N ASP A 141 22.75 -5.28 0.63
CA ASP A 141 21.91 -4.73 -0.43
C ASP A 141 20.52 -4.42 0.09
N ILE A 142 19.89 -3.40 -0.50
CA ILE A 142 18.52 -3.05 -0.18
C ILE A 142 17.59 -4.14 -0.70
N HIS A 143 16.74 -4.65 0.18
CA HIS A 143 15.65 -5.55 -0.18
C HIS A 143 14.44 -4.70 -0.53
N ASN A 144 14.30 -4.34 -1.81
CA ASN A 144 13.27 -3.41 -2.28
C ASN A 144 11.84 -3.92 -2.13
N GLY A 145 11.63 -5.25 -2.14
CA GLY A 145 10.33 -5.87 -1.91
C GLY A 145 9.24 -5.35 -2.86
N ALA A 146 9.50 -5.37 -4.20
CA ALA A 146 8.52 -4.89 -5.17
C ALA A 146 7.32 -5.82 -5.27
N ASP A 147 7.57 -7.13 -5.37
CA ASP A 147 6.56 -8.18 -5.40
C ASP A 147 6.07 -8.50 -3.98
N ASP A 148 6.99 -8.55 -3.03
CA ASP A 148 6.77 -8.79 -1.61
C ASP A 148 7.09 -7.56 -0.75
N ASN A 149 6.13 -6.70 -0.28
CA ASN A 149 4.76 -6.76 -0.82
C ASN A 149 4.27 -5.35 -1.22
N ALA A 150 5.14 -4.56 -1.89
CA ALA A 150 4.73 -3.28 -2.45
C ALA A 150 3.57 -3.44 -3.45
N SER A 151 3.53 -4.57 -4.18
CA SER A 151 2.49 -4.87 -5.15
C SER A 151 1.12 -5.07 -4.50
N GLY A 152 1.04 -5.85 -3.42
CA GLY A 152 -0.19 -6.03 -2.65
C GLY A 152 -0.67 -4.74 -2.00
N THR A 153 0.26 -3.94 -1.45
CA THR A 153 -0.05 -2.63 -0.87
C THR A 153 -0.54 -1.64 -1.93
N ALA A 154 0.05 -1.61 -3.12
CA ALA A 154 -0.44 -0.82 -4.25
C ALA A 154 -1.83 -1.28 -4.71
N GLY A 155 -2.07 -2.60 -4.72
CA GLY A 155 -3.38 -3.19 -4.97
C GLY A 155 -4.43 -2.76 -3.95
N LEU A 156 -4.07 -2.72 -2.66
CA LEU A 156 -4.91 -2.22 -1.56
C LEU A 156 -5.36 -0.78 -1.81
N LEU A 157 -4.42 0.12 -2.14
CA LEU A 157 -4.70 1.52 -2.45
C LEU A 157 -5.58 1.67 -3.70
N HIS A 158 -5.33 0.85 -4.72
CA HIS A 158 -6.13 0.87 -5.94
C HIS A 158 -7.57 0.41 -5.67
N LEU A 159 -7.76 -0.66 -4.90
CA LEU A 159 -9.09 -1.12 -4.47
C LEU A 159 -9.82 -0.03 -3.69
N ALA A 160 -9.14 0.65 -2.76
CA ALA A 160 -9.72 1.76 -2.03
C ALA A 160 -10.21 2.87 -2.97
N GLN A 161 -9.40 3.24 -3.97
CA GLN A 161 -9.76 4.24 -4.96
C GLN A 161 -10.96 3.83 -5.82
N VAL A 162 -11.06 2.56 -6.20
CA VAL A 162 -12.18 2.03 -7.02
C VAL A 162 -13.47 1.92 -6.21
N LEU A 163 -13.36 1.52 -4.94
CA LEU A 163 -14.52 1.25 -4.07
C LEU A 163 -15.08 2.50 -3.39
N LYS A 164 -14.28 3.55 -3.22
CA LYS A 164 -14.65 4.78 -2.49
C LYS A 164 -15.99 5.37 -2.94
N ASP A 165 -16.24 5.41 -4.23
CA ASP A 165 -17.45 6.02 -4.80
C ASP A 165 -18.54 4.99 -5.13
N LYS A 166 -18.40 3.76 -4.61
CA LYS A 166 -19.40 2.69 -4.79
C LYS A 166 -20.35 2.66 -3.60
N SER A 167 -21.63 2.56 -3.89
CA SER A 167 -22.63 2.29 -2.85
C SER A 167 -22.52 0.83 -2.42
N MET A 168 -22.14 0.61 -1.17
CA MET A 168 -21.95 -0.70 -0.55
C MET A 168 -22.86 -0.81 0.67
N THR A 169 -23.08 -2.05 1.15
CA THR A 169 -23.89 -2.32 2.34
C THR A 169 -23.06 -2.58 3.60
N HIS A 170 -21.74 -2.61 3.46
CA HIS A 170 -20.79 -2.91 4.54
C HIS A 170 -19.72 -1.84 4.56
N ASP A 171 -19.26 -1.48 5.74
CA ASP A 171 -18.04 -0.69 5.89
C ASP A 171 -16.85 -1.44 5.30
N ILE A 172 -15.87 -0.71 4.79
CA ILE A 172 -14.64 -1.32 4.29
C ILE A 172 -13.46 -0.69 5.01
N LEU A 173 -12.72 -1.52 5.75
CA LEU A 173 -11.47 -1.16 6.39
C LEU A 173 -10.29 -1.60 5.54
N PHE A 174 -9.49 -0.66 5.08
CA PHE A 174 -8.22 -0.89 4.40
C PHE A 174 -7.11 -0.86 5.43
N PHE A 175 -6.37 -1.95 5.52
CA PHE A 175 -5.40 -2.20 6.56
C PHE A 175 -4.03 -2.48 5.95
N ALA A 176 -3.14 -1.46 5.91
CA ALA A 176 -1.75 -1.63 5.54
C ALA A 176 -0.97 -2.01 6.81
N ILE A 177 -0.47 -3.24 6.83
CA ILE A 177 0.12 -3.92 7.99
C ILE A 177 1.63 -3.73 7.96
N SER A 178 2.25 -3.54 9.13
CA SER A 178 3.71 -3.61 9.31
C SER A 178 4.07 -4.75 10.25
N GLY A 179 5.28 -5.29 10.05
CA GLY A 179 5.83 -6.34 10.88
C GLY A 179 5.54 -7.76 10.43
N GLU A 180 4.96 -7.97 9.26
CA GLU A 180 4.69 -9.29 8.69
C GLU A 180 5.98 -10.09 8.55
N GLU A 181 7.04 -9.48 8.07
CA GLU A 181 8.37 -10.08 7.89
C GLU A 181 9.06 -10.48 9.21
N GLN A 182 8.47 -10.08 10.32
CA GLN A 182 8.90 -10.48 11.68
C GLN A 182 7.96 -11.54 12.28
N GLY A 183 7.00 -12.05 11.51
CA GLY A 183 6.04 -13.08 11.92
C GLY A 183 4.86 -12.55 12.74
N LEU A 184 4.43 -11.29 12.48
CA LEU A 184 3.31 -10.63 13.18
C LEU A 184 2.04 -10.63 12.35
#